data_20e9b9a6b411eb6a0af809bc647421de
#
_entry.id   20e9b9a6b411eb6a0af809bc647421de
#
_cell.length_a   1.000
_cell.length_b   1.000
_cell.length_c   1.000
_cell.angle_alpha   90.00
_cell.angle_beta   90.00
_cell.angle_gamma   90.00
#
_symmetry.space_group_name_H-M   'P 1'
#
loop_
_entity.id
_entity.type
_entity.pdbx_description
1 polymer ?
#
loop_
_entity_poly.entity_id
_entity_poly.type
_entity_poly.pdbx_seq_one_letter_code
_entity_poly.pdbx_strand_id
1 'polypeptide(L)'
;SDLSNVIPLDSGYGTAFSYAAAEQVDIIVCYADGRNDYEASWMLPTDQQDETGKQGMGRSDSIWNELNVIGVTEGIYNDTVAISKESQYYTPELVAALQDCFINIINTDEGQAIFSVYSHTGYAKAVDSDYDGARAALTAVSD
;
A
#
# COMPACT_ATOMS: atom_id res chain seq x y z
N SER A 1 4.68 -2.53 -26.43
CA SER A 1 3.67 -3.47 -25.91
C SER A 1 2.34 -2.75 -25.91
N ASP A 2 1.41 -3.28 -26.70
CA ASP A 2 0.12 -2.64 -26.90
C ASP A 2 -0.82 -3.01 -25.73
N LEU A 3 -0.77 -2.25 -24.65
CA LEU A 3 -1.88 -2.21 -23.72
C LEU A 3 -3.01 -1.47 -24.44
N SER A 4 -3.96 -2.21 -25.01
CA SER A 4 -5.03 -1.65 -25.84
C SER A 4 -6.05 -0.84 -25.02
N ASN A 5 -6.07 -1.02 -23.69
CA ASN A 5 -6.93 -0.30 -22.77
C ASN A 5 -6.26 -0.13 -21.43
N VAL A 6 -5.95 1.11 -21.07
CA VAL A 6 -5.55 1.48 -19.70
C VAL A 6 -6.68 2.31 -19.10
N ILE A 7 -7.23 1.84 -17.98
CA ILE A 7 -8.28 2.54 -17.25
C ILE A 7 -7.64 3.15 -16.00
N PRO A 8 -7.38 4.46 -15.98
CA PRO A 8 -6.91 5.13 -14.77
C PRO A 8 -8.03 5.15 -13.73
N LEU A 9 -7.71 4.84 -12.49
CA LEU A 9 -8.66 4.81 -11.38
C LEU A 9 -8.40 5.95 -10.41
N ASP A 10 -9.34 6.86 -10.30
CA ASP A 10 -9.30 7.97 -9.34
C ASP A 10 -9.90 7.60 -7.98
N SER A 11 -10.50 6.41 -7.86
CA SER A 11 -11.35 6.00 -6.73
C SER A 11 -10.77 4.89 -5.85
N GLY A 12 -9.46 4.65 -5.95
CA GLY A 12 -8.76 3.67 -5.11
C GLY A 12 -8.89 2.21 -5.56
N TYR A 13 -8.19 1.33 -4.87
CA TYR A 13 -8.01 -0.08 -5.25
C TYR A 13 -9.30 -0.91 -5.24
N GLY A 14 -10.29 -0.56 -4.42
CA GLY A 14 -11.57 -1.25 -4.39
C GLY A 14 -12.26 -1.30 -5.75
N THR A 15 -12.17 -0.22 -6.51
CA THR A 15 -12.70 -0.17 -7.88
C THR A 15 -11.93 -1.10 -8.81
N ALA A 16 -10.59 -1.20 -8.68
CA ALA A 16 -9.79 -2.13 -9.47
C ALA A 16 -10.24 -3.59 -9.24
N PHE A 17 -10.38 -3.98 -7.97
CA PHE A 17 -10.86 -5.33 -7.62
C PHE A 17 -12.29 -5.58 -8.09
N SER A 18 -13.19 -4.59 -8.02
CA SER A 18 -14.55 -4.70 -8.53
C SER A 18 -14.58 -4.89 -10.05
N TYR A 19 -13.72 -4.21 -10.80
CA TYR A 19 -13.61 -4.38 -12.25
C TYR A 19 -13.06 -5.76 -12.62
N ALA A 20 -12.07 -6.26 -11.87
CA ALA A 20 -11.58 -7.63 -12.06
C ALA A 20 -12.67 -8.67 -11.75
N ALA A 21 -13.40 -8.50 -10.64
CA ALA A 21 -14.51 -9.38 -10.28
C ALA A 21 -15.63 -9.39 -11.32
N ALA A 22 -15.91 -8.24 -11.93
CA ALA A 22 -16.90 -8.09 -13.01
C ALA A 22 -16.37 -8.47 -14.41
N GLU A 23 -15.12 -8.98 -14.50
CA GLU A 23 -14.45 -9.36 -15.75
C GLU A 23 -14.37 -8.21 -16.77
N GLN A 24 -14.28 -6.97 -16.30
CA GLN A 24 -14.15 -5.78 -17.14
C GLN A 24 -12.69 -5.47 -17.49
N VAL A 25 -11.75 -6.01 -16.69
CA VAL A 25 -10.31 -5.90 -16.91
C VAL A 25 -9.62 -7.24 -16.65
N ASP A 26 -8.57 -7.52 -17.41
CA ASP A 26 -7.77 -8.73 -17.28
C ASP A 26 -6.61 -8.58 -16.28
N ILE A 27 -6.17 -7.34 -16.04
CA ILE A 27 -5.02 -7.01 -15.18
C ILE A 27 -5.38 -5.83 -14.29
N ILE A 28 -5.05 -5.93 -13.01
CA ILE A 28 -5.11 -4.83 -12.07
C ILE A 28 -3.73 -4.55 -11.48
N VAL A 29 -3.47 -3.30 -11.14
CA VAL A 29 -2.25 -2.87 -10.46
C VAL A 29 -2.64 -2.37 -9.07
N CYS A 30 -2.01 -2.91 -8.04
CA CYS A 30 -2.23 -2.53 -6.66
C CYS A 30 -0.93 -2.65 -5.84
N TYR A 31 -0.98 -2.26 -4.57
CA TYR A 31 0.10 -2.48 -3.62
C TYR A 31 0.34 -3.98 -3.37
N ALA A 32 1.47 -4.28 -2.74
CA ALA A 32 1.87 -5.66 -2.47
C ALA A 32 0.75 -6.42 -1.75
N ASP A 33 0.28 -7.46 -2.44
CA ASP A 33 -0.76 -8.37 -2.02
C ASP A 33 -2.07 -7.73 -1.51
N GLY A 34 -2.59 -6.77 -2.27
CA GLY A 34 -3.90 -6.15 -2.02
C GLY A 34 -5.06 -7.15 -1.93
N ARG A 35 -4.87 -8.41 -2.36
CA ARG A 35 -5.85 -9.48 -2.20
C ARG A 35 -6.26 -9.71 -0.74
N ASN A 36 -5.32 -9.54 0.21
CA ASN A 36 -5.63 -9.67 1.64
C ASN A 36 -6.77 -8.75 2.09
N ASP A 37 -6.82 -7.54 1.55
CA ASP A 37 -7.81 -6.54 1.97
C ASP A 37 -9.19 -6.77 1.33
N TYR A 38 -9.25 -7.60 0.28
CA TYR A 38 -10.49 -7.87 -0.46
C TYR A 38 -10.94 -9.33 -0.39
N GLU A 39 -10.19 -10.19 0.32
CA GLU A 39 -10.53 -11.62 0.48
C GLU A 39 -11.93 -11.80 1.06
N ALA A 40 -12.26 -11.09 2.14
CA ALA A 40 -13.55 -11.22 2.81
C ALA A 40 -14.74 -10.79 1.92
N SER A 41 -14.56 -9.76 1.10
CA SER A 41 -15.60 -9.23 0.21
C SER A 41 -15.68 -9.95 -1.14
N TRP A 42 -14.63 -10.69 -1.55
CA TRP A 42 -14.54 -11.28 -2.88
C TRP A 42 -15.68 -12.24 -3.21
N MET A 43 -15.96 -13.21 -2.33
CA MET A 43 -17.02 -14.19 -2.52
C MET A 43 -18.37 -13.73 -1.94
N LEU A 44 -18.40 -12.64 -1.20
CA LEU A 44 -19.62 -12.15 -0.56
C LEU A 44 -20.65 -11.71 -1.65
N PRO A 45 -21.94 -11.98 -1.46
CA PRO A 45 -22.98 -11.50 -2.38
C PRO A 45 -22.92 -9.99 -2.59
N THR A 46 -23.26 -9.55 -3.81
CA THR A 46 -23.15 -8.13 -4.20
C THR A 46 -24.12 -7.19 -3.47
N ASP A 47 -25.08 -7.72 -2.75
CA ASP A 47 -26.02 -6.99 -1.88
C ASP A 47 -25.59 -6.93 -0.40
N GLN A 48 -24.43 -7.48 -0.06
CA GLN A 48 -23.87 -7.52 1.29
C GLN A 48 -22.57 -6.75 1.39
N GLN A 49 -22.20 -6.42 2.62
CA GLN A 49 -20.91 -5.80 2.95
C GLN A 49 -20.15 -6.66 3.94
N ASP A 50 -18.82 -6.68 3.85
CA ASP A 50 -17.96 -7.31 4.83
C ASP A 50 -17.89 -6.50 6.15
N GLU A 51 -17.21 -7.03 7.16
CA GLU A 51 -17.05 -6.39 8.47
C GLU A 51 -16.33 -5.02 8.39
N THR A 52 -15.61 -4.75 7.30
CA THR A 52 -14.92 -3.48 7.05
C THR A 52 -15.75 -2.49 6.22
N GLY A 53 -16.96 -2.89 5.81
CA GLY A 53 -17.88 -2.10 5.00
C GLY A 53 -17.61 -2.17 3.49
N LYS A 54 -16.73 -3.07 3.03
CA LYS A 54 -16.51 -3.25 1.59
C LYS A 54 -17.63 -4.08 0.98
N GLN A 55 -18.11 -3.64 -0.18
CA GLN A 55 -19.18 -4.29 -0.92
C GLN A 55 -18.74 -5.66 -1.43
N GLY A 56 -19.61 -6.66 -1.31
CA GLY A 56 -19.42 -7.99 -1.87
C GLY A 56 -19.26 -7.95 -3.39
N MET A 57 -18.43 -8.84 -3.93
CA MET A 57 -18.10 -8.91 -5.36
C MET A 57 -18.73 -10.11 -6.06
N GLY A 58 -19.38 -11.01 -5.32
CA GLY A 58 -20.21 -12.10 -5.85
C GLY A 58 -19.45 -13.20 -6.58
N ARG A 59 -18.15 -13.35 -6.33
CA ARG A 59 -17.35 -14.40 -6.98
C ARG A 59 -17.66 -15.77 -6.40
N SER A 60 -17.44 -16.81 -7.19
CA SER A 60 -17.76 -18.19 -6.83
C SER A 60 -16.58 -18.97 -6.24
N ASP A 61 -15.36 -18.47 -6.39
CA ASP A 61 -14.15 -19.07 -5.87
C ASP A 61 -13.31 -18.01 -5.13
N SER A 62 -12.30 -18.46 -4.39
CA SER A 62 -11.48 -17.55 -3.59
C SER A 62 -10.64 -16.62 -4.48
N ILE A 63 -10.37 -15.44 -3.98
CA ILE A 63 -9.50 -14.46 -4.66
C ILE A 63 -8.11 -15.04 -4.97
N TRP A 64 -7.64 -15.98 -4.14
CA TRP A 64 -6.34 -16.65 -4.26
C TRP A 64 -6.31 -17.63 -5.43
N ASN A 65 -7.45 -18.19 -5.82
CA ASN A 65 -7.57 -19.08 -6.97
C ASN A 65 -7.85 -18.30 -8.26
N GLU A 66 -8.54 -17.17 -8.17
CA GLU A 66 -8.96 -16.40 -9.36
C GLU A 66 -7.94 -15.33 -9.79
N LEU A 67 -7.15 -14.76 -8.85
CA LEU A 67 -6.15 -13.74 -9.16
C LEU A 67 -4.71 -14.22 -8.91
N ASN A 68 -3.90 -14.23 -9.95
CA ASN A 68 -2.48 -14.57 -9.88
C ASN A 68 -1.60 -13.31 -9.95
N VAL A 69 -0.55 -13.27 -9.14
CA VAL A 69 0.48 -12.24 -9.24
C VAL A 69 1.36 -12.54 -10.46
N ILE A 70 1.39 -11.64 -11.42
CA ILE A 70 2.17 -11.76 -12.65
C ILE A 70 3.43 -10.89 -12.69
N GLY A 71 3.54 -9.94 -11.78
CA GLY A 71 4.71 -9.07 -11.65
C GLY A 71 4.71 -8.34 -10.32
N VAL A 72 5.91 -8.08 -9.80
CA VAL A 72 6.15 -7.29 -8.58
C VAL A 72 7.25 -6.30 -8.89
N THR A 73 7.06 -5.04 -8.51
CA THR A 73 8.10 -4.01 -8.58
C THR A 73 9.12 -4.19 -7.47
N GLU A 74 10.27 -3.52 -7.57
CA GLU A 74 11.13 -3.35 -6.41
C GLU A 74 10.34 -2.68 -5.28
N GLY A 75 10.64 -3.10 -4.03
CA GLY A 75 10.02 -2.50 -2.85
C GLY A 75 10.41 -1.03 -2.71
N ILE A 76 9.45 -0.19 -2.35
CA ILE A 76 9.71 1.19 -1.93
C ILE A 76 9.42 1.30 -0.44
N TYR A 77 10.16 2.15 0.26
CA TYR A 77 9.80 2.48 1.63
C TYR A 77 8.45 3.19 1.64
N ASN A 78 7.54 2.68 2.44
CA ASN A 78 6.18 3.19 2.58
C ASN A 78 6.01 3.79 3.98
N ASP A 79 5.02 4.67 4.16
CA ASP A 79 4.68 5.29 5.44
C ASP A 79 5.87 5.97 6.14
N THR A 80 6.44 6.95 5.46
CA THR A 80 7.63 7.66 5.88
C THR A 80 7.36 8.66 7.00
N VAL A 81 8.20 8.65 8.05
CA VAL A 81 8.29 9.75 9.00
C VAL A 81 9.33 10.75 8.50
N ALA A 82 8.89 11.96 8.21
CA ALA A 82 9.74 13.01 7.64
C ALA A 82 9.86 14.22 8.58
N ILE A 83 11.00 14.90 8.53
CA ILE A 83 11.23 16.19 9.19
C ILE A 83 11.62 17.24 8.15
N SER A 84 11.07 18.45 8.28
CA SER A 84 11.42 19.55 7.39
C SER A 84 12.84 20.04 7.68
N LYS A 85 13.66 20.14 6.63
CA LYS A 85 15.01 20.76 6.71
C LYS A 85 14.97 22.27 7.00
N GLU A 86 13.83 22.90 6.73
CA GLU A 86 13.59 24.33 7.02
C GLU A 86 13.12 24.56 8.47
N SER A 87 12.92 23.51 9.25
CA SER A 87 12.56 23.64 10.65
C SER A 87 13.69 24.27 11.45
N GLN A 88 13.38 25.26 12.29
CA GLN A 88 14.36 25.88 13.21
C GLN A 88 14.98 24.88 14.20
N TYR A 89 14.34 23.71 14.37
CA TYR A 89 14.83 22.65 15.26
C TYR A 89 15.63 21.57 14.51
N TYR A 90 15.76 21.69 13.19
CA TYR A 90 16.47 20.69 12.40
C TYR A 90 17.95 20.71 12.72
N THR A 91 18.45 19.60 13.25
CA THR A 91 19.90 19.29 13.36
C THR A 91 20.11 17.82 13.04
N PRO A 92 21.30 17.42 12.55
CA PRO A 92 21.62 16.03 12.31
C PRO A 92 21.48 15.16 13.57
N GLU A 93 21.79 15.72 14.74
CA GLU A 93 21.71 15.04 16.04
C GLU A 93 20.23 14.78 16.42
N LEU A 94 19.34 15.75 16.17
CA LEU A 94 17.90 15.56 16.41
C LEU A 94 17.35 14.49 15.48
N VAL A 95 17.72 14.50 14.20
CA VAL A 95 17.28 13.48 13.24
C VAL A 95 17.72 12.09 13.69
N ALA A 96 18.98 11.92 14.09
CA ALA A 96 19.48 10.65 14.58
C ALA A 96 18.74 10.18 15.84
N ALA A 97 18.51 11.11 16.78
CA ALA A 97 17.79 10.81 18.03
C ALA A 97 16.32 10.40 17.76
N LEU A 98 15.64 11.07 16.82
CA LEU A 98 14.27 10.71 16.41
C LEU A 98 14.22 9.33 15.74
N GLN A 99 15.14 9.03 14.83
CA GLN A 99 15.24 7.71 14.20
C GLN A 99 15.42 6.61 15.25
N ASP A 100 16.35 6.79 16.19
CA ASP A 100 16.58 5.82 17.26
C ASP A 100 15.35 5.71 18.19
N CYS A 101 14.67 6.81 18.46
CA CYS A 101 13.46 6.85 19.28
C CYS A 101 12.34 6.01 18.65
N PHE A 102 12.00 6.24 17.37
CA PHE A 102 10.95 5.47 16.68
C PHE A 102 11.27 3.98 16.61
N ILE A 103 12.54 3.63 16.31
CA ILE A 103 12.98 2.23 16.26
C ILE A 103 12.89 1.58 17.65
N ASN A 104 13.25 2.27 18.72
CA ASN A 104 13.20 1.72 20.06
C ASN A 104 11.76 1.59 20.58
N ILE A 105 10.91 2.60 20.35
CA ILE A 105 9.52 2.57 20.83
C ILE A 105 8.73 1.44 20.17
N ILE A 106 8.85 1.26 18.84
CA ILE A 106 8.08 0.21 18.13
C ILE A 106 8.43 -1.21 18.60
N ASN A 107 9.61 -1.39 19.23
CA ASN A 107 10.05 -2.66 19.79
C ASN A 107 9.53 -2.92 21.22
N THR A 108 8.70 -2.02 21.77
CA THR A 108 8.00 -2.23 23.06
C THR A 108 6.55 -2.63 22.83
N ASP A 109 5.93 -3.35 23.76
CA ASP A 109 4.54 -3.76 23.68
C ASP A 109 3.59 -2.52 23.59
N GLU A 110 3.87 -1.48 24.37
CA GLU A 110 3.13 -0.23 24.34
C GLU A 110 3.28 0.50 23.00
N GLY A 111 4.49 0.51 22.43
CA GLY A 111 4.76 1.10 21.13
C GLY A 111 4.02 0.37 20.02
N GLN A 112 4.06 -0.95 20.00
CA GLN A 112 3.30 -1.75 19.03
C GLN A 112 1.79 -1.50 19.15
N ALA A 113 1.26 -1.41 20.36
CA ALA A 113 -0.16 -1.09 20.57
C ALA A 113 -0.55 0.29 20.00
N ILE A 114 0.32 1.30 20.14
CA ILE A 114 0.10 2.65 19.60
C ILE A 114 0.19 2.64 18.07
N PHE A 115 1.23 2.03 17.49
CA PHE A 115 1.49 2.08 16.07
C PHE A 115 0.68 1.06 15.25
N SER A 116 -0.02 0.11 15.91
CA SER A 116 -0.96 -0.80 15.26
C SER A 116 -2.09 -0.08 14.51
N VAL A 117 -2.45 1.14 14.92
CA VAL A 117 -3.41 2.03 14.21
C VAL A 117 -2.99 2.27 12.76
N TYR A 118 -1.69 2.28 12.50
CA TYR A 118 -1.11 2.44 11.16
C TYR A 118 -0.68 1.11 10.54
N SER A 119 -0.95 -0.02 11.19
CA SER A 119 -0.45 -1.36 10.80
C SER A 119 1.08 -1.44 10.74
N HIS A 120 1.79 -0.55 11.45
CA HIS A 120 3.24 -0.55 11.48
C HIS A 120 3.76 -1.63 12.43
N THR A 121 4.68 -2.46 11.95
CA THR A 121 5.32 -3.53 12.72
C THR A 121 6.79 -3.24 13.05
N GLY A 122 7.37 -2.20 12.47
CA GLY A 122 8.76 -1.79 12.69
C GLY A 122 9.12 -0.52 11.96
N TYR A 123 10.27 0.05 12.34
CA TYR A 123 10.87 1.20 11.66
C TYR A 123 12.33 0.89 11.32
N ALA A 124 12.79 1.43 10.20
CA ALA A 124 14.19 1.39 9.79
C ALA A 124 14.70 2.81 9.53
N LYS A 125 16.01 3.02 9.70
CA LYS A 125 16.64 4.27 9.28
C LYS A 125 16.58 4.33 7.75
N ALA A 126 16.15 5.47 7.23
CA ALA A 126 16.10 5.75 5.80
C ALA A 126 16.96 6.97 5.47
N VAL A 127 17.46 7.02 4.27
CA VAL A 127 18.13 8.18 3.67
C VAL A 127 17.42 8.58 2.37
N ASP A 128 17.65 9.80 1.94
CA ASP A 128 16.94 10.37 0.79
C ASP A 128 17.08 9.53 -0.50
N SER A 129 18.26 8.93 -0.73
CA SER A 129 18.51 8.08 -1.90
C SER A 129 17.72 6.76 -1.92
N ASP A 130 17.17 6.31 -0.80
CA ASP A 130 16.34 5.12 -0.74
C ASP A 130 15.02 5.29 -1.54
N TYR A 131 14.67 6.54 -1.85
CA TYR A 131 13.47 6.92 -2.60
C TYR A 131 13.73 7.23 -4.08
N ASP A 132 14.96 7.03 -4.57
CA ASP A 132 15.32 7.35 -5.97
C ASP A 132 14.53 6.50 -6.97
N GLY A 133 14.25 5.24 -6.65
CA GLY A 133 13.40 4.38 -7.46
C GLY A 133 11.96 4.92 -7.61
N ALA A 134 11.38 5.41 -6.52
CA ALA A 134 10.04 6.03 -6.56
C ALA A 134 10.04 7.34 -7.36
N ARG A 135 11.09 8.15 -7.24
CA ARG A 135 11.26 9.38 -8.05
C ARG A 135 11.38 9.09 -9.54
N ALA A 136 12.14 8.06 -9.90
CA ALA A 136 12.27 7.63 -11.29
C ALA A 136 10.93 7.17 -11.87
N ALA A 137 10.14 6.42 -11.10
CA ALA A 137 8.81 5.99 -11.52
C ALA A 137 7.86 7.18 -11.74
N LEU A 138 7.87 8.19 -10.85
CA LEU A 138 7.07 9.41 -11.00
C LEU A 138 7.46 10.20 -12.26
N THR A 139 8.74 10.25 -12.59
CA THR A 139 9.22 10.94 -13.80
C THR A 139 8.76 10.21 -15.06
N ALA A 140 8.79 8.88 -15.06
CA ALA A 140 8.41 8.07 -16.23
C ALA A 140 6.92 8.15 -16.59
N VAL A 141 6.03 8.53 -15.66
CA VAL A 141 4.58 8.73 -15.93
C VAL A 141 4.23 10.19 -16.25
N SER A 142 5.19 11.10 -16.20
CA SER A 142 4.97 12.54 -16.46
C SER A 142 5.28 12.93 -17.91
N ASP A 143 5.82 12.03 -18.72
CA ASP A 143 6.11 12.15 -20.16
C ASP A 143 5.03 11.41 -20.99
#